data_c4aaef4c3e7fc3fab92ccce988caae88
#
_entry.id   c4aaef4c3e7fc3fab92ccce988caae88
#
_cell.length_a   1.000
_cell.length_b   1.000
_cell.length_c   1.000
_cell.angle_alpha   90.00
_cell.angle_beta   90.00
_cell.angle_gamma   90.00
#
_symmetry.space_group_name_H-M   'P 1'
#
loop_
_entity.id
_entity.type
_entity.pdbx_description
1 polymer ?
#
loop_
_entity_poly.entity_id
_entity_poly.type
_entity_poly.pdbx_seq_one_letter_code
_entity_poly.pdbx_strand_id
1 'polypeptide(L)'
;MTASYVSDRFPGPDPYAALKDLPSFPLSSTDFEDGAELPDSLVGDDATSPQLAWSDLPEETKSLAITCYDPDAPTTSGFWHWAAFNIPVSTQSISTGDASKEDLGVGAIQLVGDSGAPGFYGANPPAGHGPHRYLFAVHAVDVEELPADQIANPTQLGFNLYFHSVGRAIAWGWTETK
;
A
#
# COMPACT_ATOMS: atom_id res chain seq x y z
N MET A 1 -21.25 6.91 14.78
CA MET A 1 -20.01 6.12 14.78
C MET A 1 -18.86 7.11 14.73
N THR A 2 -18.07 7.19 15.80
CA THR A 2 -16.87 8.02 15.82
C THR A 2 -15.85 7.35 14.89
N ALA A 3 -15.42 8.05 13.84
CA ALA A 3 -14.31 7.59 13.01
C ALA A 3 -13.10 7.35 13.92
N SER A 4 -12.53 6.13 13.86
CA SER A 4 -11.28 5.87 14.56
C SER A 4 -10.15 6.49 13.75
N TYR A 5 -9.37 7.32 14.39
CA TYR A 5 -8.14 7.86 13.81
C TYR A 5 -7.01 6.85 14.06
N VAL A 6 -6.13 6.70 13.08
CA VAL A 6 -4.94 5.87 13.25
C VAL A 6 -4.04 6.43 14.35
N SER A 7 -4.07 7.75 14.55
CA SER A 7 -3.38 8.45 15.63
C SER A 7 -4.02 9.82 15.86
N ASP A 8 -4.02 10.33 17.11
CA ASP A 8 -4.39 11.71 17.43
C ASP A 8 -3.51 12.76 16.74
N ARG A 9 -2.38 12.32 16.21
CA ARG A 9 -1.41 13.15 15.47
C ARG A 9 -1.90 13.53 14.08
N PHE A 10 -2.77 12.68 13.49
CA PHE A 10 -3.26 12.87 12.14
C PHE A 10 -4.78 13.06 12.15
N PRO A 11 -5.29 14.15 11.61
CA PRO A 11 -6.71 14.50 11.71
C PRO A 11 -7.62 13.72 10.76
N GLY A 12 -7.11 12.76 10.02
CA GLY A 12 -7.88 11.99 9.04
C GLY A 12 -8.41 10.65 9.56
N PRO A 13 -9.57 10.16 9.11
CA PRO A 13 -10.07 8.84 9.45
C PRO A 13 -9.23 7.73 8.81
N ASP A 14 -9.32 6.52 9.39
CA ASP A 14 -8.77 5.31 8.75
C ASP A 14 -9.57 5.00 7.47
N PRO A 15 -8.94 5.02 6.28
CA PRO A 15 -9.63 4.76 5.01
C PRO A 15 -10.14 3.32 4.90
N TYR A 16 -9.59 2.38 5.68
CA TYR A 16 -10.00 0.97 5.69
C TYR A 16 -11.16 0.68 6.67
N ALA A 17 -11.50 1.62 7.57
CA ALA A 17 -12.54 1.41 8.59
C ALA A 17 -13.95 1.19 8.02
N ALA A 18 -14.23 1.66 6.82
CA ALA A 18 -15.52 1.47 6.13
C ALA A 18 -15.56 0.19 5.28
N LEU A 19 -14.45 -0.52 5.14
CA LEU A 19 -14.36 -1.74 4.36
C LEU A 19 -14.68 -2.97 5.21
N LYS A 20 -14.77 -4.13 4.55
CA LYS A 20 -14.94 -5.43 5.20
C LYS A 20 -13.86 -5.62 6.27
N ASP A 21 -14.27 -6.01 7.46
CA ASP A 21 -13.36 -6.43 8.52
C ASP A 21 -12.70 -7.76 8.13
N LEU A 22 -11.38 -7.78 8.14
CA LEU A 22 -10.56 -8.90 7.70
C LEU A 22 -9.51 -9.23 8.76
N PRO A 23 -9.15 -10.51 8.93
CA PRO A 23 -8.03 -10.89 9.78
C PRO A 23 -6.74 -10.20 9.31
N SER A 24 -5.96 -9.73 10.29
CA SER A 24 -4.62 -9.20 10.04
C SER A 24 -3.58 -10.29 10.23
N PHE A 25 -2.42 -10.10 9.61
CA PHE A 25 -1.26 -10.97 9.72
C PHE A 25 0.01 -10.13 9.90
N PRO A 26 1.15 -10.70 10.36
CA PRO A 26 2.38 -9.95 10.54
C PRO A 26 2.88 -9.31 9.25
N LEU A 27 3.15 -8.00 9.29
CA LEU A 27 3.76 -7.21 8.24
C LEU A 27 4.83 -6.33 8.88
N SER A 28 6.01 -6.31 8.31
CA SER A 28 7.14 -5.51 8.78
C SER A 28 7.96 -4.95 7.63
N SER A 29 8.75 -3.93 7.93
CA SER A 29 9.77 -3.38 7.05
C SER A 29 11.08 -3.24 7.81
N THR A 30 12.20 -3.40 7.09
CA THR A 30 13.53 -3.03 7.59
C THR A 30 13.88 -1.57 7.31
N ASP A 31 13.09 -0.90 6.47
CA ASP A 31 13.38 0.44 5.95
C ASP A 31 12.61 1.53 6.69
N PHE A 32 11.51 1.19 7.37
CA PHE A 32 10.79 2.12 8.24
C PHE A 32 10.11 1.38 9.41
N GLU A 33 9.84 2.10 10.48
CA GLU A 33 9.10 1.61 11.65
C GLU A 33 7.62 2.00 11.52
N ASP A 34 6.73 1.05 11.86
CA ASP A 34 5.28 1.27 11.79
C ASP A 34 4.85 2.43 12.69
N GLY A 35 4.14 3.40 12.12
CA GLY A 35 3.66 4.61 12.76
C GLY A 35 4.72 5.73 12.92
N ALA A 36 5.96 5.52 12.46
CA ALA A 36 7.02 6.51 12.57
C ALA A 36 7.11 7.45 11.35
N GLU A 37 7.93 8.48 11.46
CA GLU A 37 8.31 9.32 10.33
C GLU A 37 9.09 8.51 9.30
N LEU A 38 8.73 8.65 8.02
CA LEU A 38 9.43 7.96 6.94
C LEU A 38 10.85 8.51 6.78
N PRO A 39 11.85 7.64 6.56
CA PRO A 39 13.21 8.08 6.28
C PRO A 39 13.30 8.77 4.90
N ASP A 40 14.31 9.60 4.72
CA ASP A 40 14.55 10.36 3.47
C ASP A 40 14.61 9.47 2.23
N SER A 41 15.03 8.20 2.39
CA SER A 41 15.07 7.23 1.28
C SER A 41 13.70 6.89 0.69
N LEU A 42 12.62 7.15 1.39
CA LEU A 42 11.22 6.92 0.95
C LEU A 42 10.52 8.23 0.53
N VAL A 43 11.22 9.36 0.56
CA VAL A 43 10.64 10.69 0.35
C VAL A 43 11.19 11.34 -0.91
N GLY A 44 10.32 12.02 -1.68
CA GLY A 44 10.69 12.76 -2.88
C GLY A 44 10.72 11.93 -4.16
N ASP A 45 11.14 12.59 -5.24
CA ASP A 45 11.10 12.00 -6.59
C ASP A 45 12.14 10.90 -6.80
N ASP A 46 13.25 10.92 -6.07
CA ASP A 46 14.32 9.93 -6.11
C ASP A 46 14.14 8.80 -5.07
N ALA A 47 12.96 8.70 -4.47
CA ALA A 47 12.67 7.73 -3.44
C ALA A 47 12.83 6.29 -3.92
N THR A 48 13.33 5.45 -3.02
CA THR A 48 13.45 4.01 -3.23
C THR A 48 12.29 3.31 -2.51
N SER A 49 11.65 2.34 -3.16
CA SER A 49 10.56 1.58 -2.52
C SER A 49 11.04 0.81 -1.29
N PRO A 50 10.23 0.71 -0.23
CA PRO A 50 10.65 0.00 0.98
C PRO A 50 10.68 -1.52 0.78
N GLN A 51 11.52 -2.18 1.59
CA GLN A 51 11.38 -3.60 1.86
C GLN A 51 10.08 -3.83 2.64
N LEU A 52 9.35 -4.89 2.29
CA LEU A 52 8.20 -5.38 3.04
C LEU A 52 8.32 -6.88 3.21
N ALA A 53 8.02 -7.40 4.40
CA ALA A 53 7.97 -8.84 4.68
C ALA A 53 6.71 -9.17 5.47
N TRP A 54 6.12 -10.32 5.17
CA TRP A 54 4.91 -10.82 5.80
C TRP A 54 4.98 -12.32 6.08
N SER A 55 4.16 -12.78 7.03
CA SER A 55 4.06 -14.18 7.43
C SER A 55 2.64 -14.53 7.86
N ASP A 56 2.40 -15.80 8.15
CA ASP A 56 1.15 -16.30 8.75
C ASP A 56 -0.11 -15.88 7.98
N LEU A 57 -0.04 -15.97 6.64
CA LEU A 57 -1.17 -15.68 5.77
C LEU A 57 -2.37 -16.59 6.08
N PRO A 58 -3.61 -16.12 5.92
CA PRO A 58 -4.80 -16.97 5.96
C PRO A 58 -4.67 -18.19 5.04
N GLU A 59 -5.19 -19.34 5.46
CA GLU A 59 -5.07 -20.61 4.75
C GLU A 59 -5.66 -20.56 3.31
N GLU A 60 -6.68 -19.74 3.11
CA GLU A 60 -7.36 -19.58 1.83
C GLU A 60 -6.58 -18.73 0.83
N THR A 61 -5.43 -18.17 1.22
CA THR A 61 -4.63 -17.28 0.37
C THR A 61 -4.05 -18.02 -0.83
N LYS A 62 -4.28 -17.51 -2.03
CA LYS A 62 -3.76 -18.06 -3.29
C LYS A 62 -2.86 -17.08 -4.05
N SER A 63 -3.05 -15.78 -3.85
CA SER A 63 -2.18 -14.73 -4.36
C SER A 63 -2.17 -13.53 -3.41
N LEU A 64 -1.36 -12.52 -3.73
CA LEU A 64 -1.23 -11.32 -2.93
C LEU A 64 -1.37 -10.07 -3.80
N ALA A 65 -1.76 -8.99 -3.16
CA ALA A 65 -1.67 -7.64 -3.70
C ALA A 65 -1.05 -6.70 -2.66
N ILE A 66 -0.37 -5.67 -3.13
CA ILE A 66 0.26 -4.64 -2.29
C ILE A 66 -0.20 -3.28 -2.80
N THR A 67 -0.50 -2.38 -1.89
CA THR A 67 -0.82 -0.98 -2.21
C THR A 67 -0.11 -0.04 -1.25
N CYS A 68 0.22 1.17 -1.73
CA CYS A 68 0.59 2.31 -0.90
C CYS A 68 -0.36 3.47 -1.20
N TYR A 69 -1.04 3.95 -0.17
CA TYR A 69 -2.08 4.96 -0.29
C TYR A 69 -1.88 6.11 0.71
N ASP A 70 -1.98 7.35 0.20
CA ASP A 70 -2.01 8.57 0.99
C ASP A 70 -3.46 9.10 1.07
N PRO A 71 -4.15 8.93 2.22
CA PRO A 71 -5.50 9.45 2.40
C PRO A 71 -5.54 10.95 2.68
N ASP A 72 -4.40 11.58 2.98
CA ASP A 72 -4.29 12.97 3.41
C ASP A 72 -3.92 13.92 2.26
N ALA A 73 -3.67 13.37 1.06
CA ALA A 73 -3.42 14.15 -0.14
C ALA A 73 -4.57 15.12 -0.43
N PRO A 74 -4.30 16.35 -0.90
CA PRO A 74 -5.33 17.39 -1.13
C PRO A 74 -6.15 17.13 -2.40
N THR A 75 -6.72 15.95 -2.48
CA THR A 75 -7.65 15.50 -3.53
C THR A 75 -8.90 14.91 -2.91
N THR A 76 -9.97 14.76 -3.67
CA THR A 76 -11.20 14.12 -3.19
C THR A 76 -11.10 12.60 -3.05
N SER A 77 -10.02 11.99 -3.56
CA SER A 77 -9.81 10.54 -3.60
C SER A 77 -8.49 10.08 -3.00
N GLY A 78 -7.76 10.97 -2.27
CA GLY A 78 -6.42 10.68 -1.80
C GLY A 78 -5.41 10.54 -2.95
N PHE A 79 -4.32 9.78 -2.72
CA PHE A 79 -3.31 9.56 -3.74
C PHE A 79 -2.73 8.14 -3.63
N TRP A 80 -2.74 7.40 -4.74
CA TRP A 80 -2.17 6.07 -4.85
C TRP A 80 -0.71 6.15 -5.26
N HIS A 81 0.19 5.87 -4.31
CA HIS A 81 1.64 5.88 -4.52
C HIS A 81 2.18 4.59 -5.12
N TRP A 82 1.44 3.48 -4.94
CA TRP A 82 1.82 2.18 -5.48
C TRP A 82 0.65 1.21 -5.45
N ALA A 83 0.56 0.36 -6.46
CA ALA A 83 -0.32 -0.79 -6.47
C ALA A 83 0.28 -1.91 -7.34
N ALA A 84 0.32 -3.12 -6.78
CA ALA A 84 0.75 -4.33 -7.46
C ALA A 84 -0.17 -5.49 -7.08
N PHE A 85 -0.42 -6.42 -7.99
CA PHE A 85 -1.29 -7.56 -7.75
C PHE A 85 -0.84 -8.80 -8.54
N ASN A 86 -1.52 -9.93 -8.31
CA ASN A 86 -1.13 -11.25 -8.84
C ASN A 86 0.30 -11.63 -8.41
N ILE A 87 0.67 -11.25 -7.18
CA ILE A 87 1.93 -11.66 -6.57
C ILE A 87 1.75 -13.11 -6.11
N PRO A 88 2.64 -14.05 -6.50
CA PRO A 88 2.54 -15.44 -6.09
C PRO A 88 2.53 -15.59 -4.56
N VAL A 89 1.66 -16.48 -4.05
CA VAL A 89 1.55 -16.73 -2.60
C VAL A 89 2.85 -17.23 -1.97
N SER A 90 3.76 -17.80 -2.75
CA SER A 90 5.10 -18.20 -2.31
C SER A 90 6.04 -17.04 -2.01
N THR A 91 5.69 -15.83 -2.45
CA THR A 91 6.46 -14.61 -2.16
C THR A 91 6.21 -14.23 -0.70
N GLN A 92 7.29 -14.09 0.07
CA GLN A 92 7.23 -13.73 1.49
C GLN A 92 7.76 -12.32 1.79
N SER A 93 8.39 -11.69 0.79
CA SER A 93 8.93 -10.35 0.92
C SER A 93 9.18 -9.71 -0.45
N ILE A 94 9.22 -8.38 -0.44
CA ILE A 94 9.72 -7.54 -1.54
C ILE A 94 10.93 -6.79 -0.99
N SER A 95 12.03 -6.78 -1.73
CA SER A 95 13.25 -6.11 -1.29
C SER A 95 13.21 -4.61 -1.52
N THR A 96 14.03 -3.88 -0.77
CA THR A 96 14.25 -2.44 -0.98
C THR A 96 14.57 -2.16 -2.46
N GLY A 97 13.84 -1.24 -3.08
CA GLY A 97 14.04 -0.82 -4.45
C GLY A 97 13.39 -1.71 -5.53
N ASP A 98 12.84 -2.87 -5.18
CA ASP A 98 12.21 -3.74 -6.19
C ASP A 98 10.98 -3.09 -6.82
N ALA A 99 10.13 -2.46 -6.02
CA ALA A 99 8.94 -1.77 -6.52
C ALA A 99 9.21 -0.39 -7.15
N SER A 100 10.43 0.11 -7.08
CA SER A 100 10.87 1.29 -7.85
C SER A 100 11.18 0.97 -9.31
N LYS A 101 11.18 -0.31 -9.68
CA LYS A 101 11.36 -0.79 -11.06
C LYS A 101 9.99 -0.98 -11.71
N GLU A 102 9.93 -0.94 -13.03
CA GLU A 102 8.71 -1.23 -13.78
C GLU A 102 8.24 -2.69 -13.57
N ASP A 103 9.19 -3.61 -13.49
CA ASP A 103 8.94 -5.03 -13.20
C ASP A 103 9.36 -5.36 -11.76
N LEU A 104 8.41 -5.82 -10.94
CA LEU A 104 8.65 -6.27 -9.57
C LEU A 104 9.47 -7.57 -9.48
N GLY A 105 9.63 -8.29 -10.58
CA GLY A 105 10.50 -9.47 -10.68
C GLY A 105 9.90 -10.78 -10.16
N VAL A 106 8.65 -10.79 -9.70
CA VAL A 106 7.95 -11.98 -9.17
C VAL A 106 6.76 -12.40 -10.05
N GLY A 107 6.67 -11.87 -11.27
CA GLY A 107 5.53 -12.13 -12.17
C GLY A 107 4.28 -11.30 -11.82
N ALA A 108 4.37 -10.39 -10.90
CA ALA A 108 3.29 -9.50 -10.51
C ALA A 108 3.04 -8.40 -11.55
N ILE A 109 1.83 -7.85 -11.52
CA ILE A 109 1.46 -6.68 -12.34
C ILE A 109 1.54 -5.44 -11.48
N GLN A 110 2.34 -4.47 -11.89
CA GLN A 110 2.36 -3.13 -11.29
C GLN A 110 1.45 -2.19 -12.09
N LEU A 111 0.53 -1.54 -11.38
CA LEU A 111 -0.38 -0.57 -11.97
C LEU A 111 0.25 0.82 -12.03
N VAL A 112 -0.21 1.59 -12.99
CA VAL A 112 0.04 3.03 -13.00
C VAL A 112 -0.74 3.66 -11.84
N GLY A 113 -0.02 4.25 -10.89
CA GLY A 113 -0.58 5.02 -9.79
C GLY A 113 -0.93 6.45 -10.19
N ASP A 114 -1.25 7.28 -9.21
CA ASP A 114 -1.64 8.68 -9.47
C ASP A 114 -0.46 9.57 -9.88
N SER A 115 0.78 9.08 -9.73
CA SER A 115 1.99 9.70 -10.30
C SER A 115 2.07 9.64 -11.83
N GLY A 116 1.26 8.78 -12.46
CA GLY A 116 1.29 8.55 -13.90
C GLY A 116 2.32 7.52 -14.38
N ALA A 117 2.98 6.81 -13.46
CA ALA A 117 3.94 5.74 -13.76
C ALA A 117 3.62 4.48 -12.93
N PRO A 118 4.01 3.28 -13.41
CA PRO A 118 3.94 2.06 -12.61
C PRO A 118 5.03 2.04 -11.54
N GLY A 119 4.80 1.26 -10.48
CA GLY A 119 5.73 1.14 -9.37
C GLY A 119 5.51 2.15 -8.25
N PHE A 120 6.40 2.12 -7.27
CA PHE A 120 6.34 2.99 -6.10
C PHE A 120 6.77 4.42 -6.45
N TYR A 121 5.94 5.39 -6.11
CA TYR A 121 6.26 6.80 -6.10
C TYR A 121 6.46 7.28 -4.64
N GLY A 122 7.56 7.99 -4.39
CA GLY A 122 7.93 8.44 -3.05
C GLY A 122 6.93 9.38 -2.41
N ALA A 123 6.97 9.41 -1.09
CA ALA A 123 6.19 10.33 -0.29
C ALA A 123 6.60 11.78 -0.61
N ASN A 124 5.67 12.63 -1.01
CA ASN A 124 5.98 14.00 -1.42
C ASN A 124 4.80 14.96 -1.09
N PRO A 125 4.49 15.17 0.20
CA PRO A 125 3.37 16.03 0.58
C PRO A 125 3.69 17.50 0.21
N PRO A 126 2.69 18.28 -0.21
CA PRO A 126 2.89 19.70 -0.52
C PRO A 126 3.41 20.48 0.67
N ALA A 127 4.36 21.39 0.43
CA ALA A 127 4.93 22.23 1.48
C ALA A 127 3.86 23.02 2.25
N GLY A 128 3.93 22.97 3.57
CA GLY A 128 3.01 23.65 4.47
C GLY A 128 1.61 23.02 4.59
N HIS A 129 1.37 21.85 3.97
CA HIS A 129 0.08 21.13 4.09
C HIS A 129 -0.03 20.33 5.40
N GLY A 130 1.08 20.12 6.08
CA GLY A 130 1.18 19.28 7.27
C GLY A 130 1.55 17.83 6.94
N PRO A 131 1.55 16.96 7.97
CA PRO A 131 1.95 15.57 7.80
C PRO A 131 0.91 14.76 7.00
N HIS A 132 1.40 13.96 6.04
CA HIS A 132 0.62 12.96 5.33
C HIS A 132 0.98 11.55 5.77
N ARG A 133 0.00 10.66 5.82
CA ARG A 133 0.18 9.23 6.09
C ARG A 133 0.34 8.46 4.79
N TYR A 134 1.21 7.46 4.83
CA TYR A 134 1.43 6.52 3.71
C TYR A 134 1.16 5.12 4.22
N LEU A 135 0.04 4.53 3.81
CA LEU A 135 -0.43 3.24 4.28
C LEU A 135 -0.01 2.16 3.29
N PHE A 136 0.95 1.33 3.69
CA PHE A 136 1.36 0.14 2.95
C PHE A 136 0.46 -1.01 3.38
N ALA A 137 -0.35 -1.52 2.47
CA ALA A 137 -1.26 -2.63 2.74
C ALA A 137 -0.89 -3.85 1.89
N VAL A 138 -0.74 -5.01 2.55
CA VAL A 138 -0.64 -6.30 1.89
C VAL A 138 -1.98 -7.00 2.03
N HIS A 139 -2.54 -7.43 0.92
CA HIS A 139 -3.82 -8.13 0.85
C HIS A 139 -3.59 -9.59 0.51
N ALA A 140 -4.12 -10.49 1.32
CA ALA A 140 -4.23 -11.92 1.03
C ALA A 140 -5.48 -12.16 0.18
N VAL A 141 -5.32 -12.80 -0.97
CA VAL A 141 -6.36 -12.93 -2.01
C VAL A 141 -6.71 -14.41 -2.23
N ASP A 142 -8.00 -14.75 -2.32
CA ASP A 142 -8.54 -16.12 -2.38
C ASP A 142 -8.55 -16.74 -3.79
N VAL A 143 -8.05 -16.03 -4.79
CA VAL A 143 -7.89 -16.50 -6.16
C VAL A 143 -6.42 -16.45 -6.59
N GLU A 144 -6.01 -17.34 -7.49
CA GLU A 144 -4.64 -17.39 -7.99
C GLU A 144 -4.29 -16.13 -8.80
N GLU A 145 -5.27 -15.64 -9.58
CA GLU A 145 -5.14 -14.43 -10.39
C GLU A 145 -6.43 -13.62 -10.34
N LEU A 146 -6.29 -12.33 -10.10
CA LEU A 146 -7.31 -11.33 -10.36
C LEU A 146 -7.33 -11.00 -11.87
N PRO A 147 -8.50 -10.62 -12.44
CA PRO A 147 -8.66 -10.40 -13.88
C PRO A 147 -7.89 -9.13 -14.35
N ALA A 148 -6.67 -9.33 -14.81
CA ALA A 148 -5.77 -8.24 -15.20
C ALA A 148 -6.31 -7.37 -16.35
N ASP A 149 -7.12 -7.92 -17.23
CA ASP A 149 -7.80 -7.23 -18.32
C ASP A 149 -8.93 -6.29 -17.86
N GLN A 150 -9.35 -6.40 -16.60
CA GLN A 150 -10.40 -5.58 -15.98
C GLN A 150 -9.87 -4.61 -14.93
N ILE A 151 -8.56 -4.65 -14.63
CA ILE A 151 -7.94 -3.84 -13.59
C ILE A 151 -6.89 -2.93 -14.23
N ALA A 152 -7.30 -1.70 -14.53
CA ALA A 152 -6.44 -0.71 -15.18
C ALA A 152 -5.83 0.32 -14.20
N ASN A 153 -6.31 0.38 -12.96
CA ASN A 153 -5.86 1.36 -11.96
C ASN A 153 -6.09 0.86 -10.52
N PRO A 154 -5.48 1.51 -9.51
CA PRO A 154 -5.60 1.10 -8.10
C PRO A 154 -7.04 1.08 -7.56
N THR A 155 -7.93 1.96 -8.02
CA THR A 155 -9.34 1.96 -7.59
C THR A 155 -10.07 0.70 -8.05
N GLN A 156 -9.84 0.27 -9.29
CA GLN A 156 -10.41 -0.99 -9.81
C GLN A 156 -9.80 -2.21 -9.12
N LEU A 157 -8.51 -2.17 -8.78
CA LEU A 157 -7.89 -3.18 -7.92
C LEU A 157 -8.60 -3.22 -6.56
N GLY A 158 -8.78 -2.09 -5.90
CA GLY A 158 -9.48 -1.99 -4.61
C GLY A 158 -10.89 -2.58 -4.66
N PHE A 159 -11.63 -2.35 -5.76
CA PHE A 159 -12.95 -2.95 -5.97
C PHE A 159 -12.90 -4.47 -6.05
N ASN A 160 -11.93 -5.05 -6.76
CA ASN A 160 -11.73 -6.50 -6.81
C ASN A 160 -11.30 -7.06 -5.44
N LEU A 161 -10.40 -6.36 -4.75
CA LEU A 161 -9.94 -6.75 -3.42
C LEU A 161 -11.07 -6.76 -2.37
N TYR A 162 -12.10 -5.94 -2.53
CA TYR A 162 -13.29 -6.00 -1.66
C TYR A 162 -13.96 -7.37 -1.67
N PHE A 163 -14.00 -8.03 -2.82
CA PHE A 163 -14.64 -9.35 -2.97
C PHE A 163 -13.71 -10.51 -2.66
N HIS A 164 -12.41 -10.37 -2.94
CA HIS A 164 -11.44 -11.45 -2.94
C HIS A 164 -10.43 -11.42 -1.79
N SER A 165 -10.38 -10.35 -0.98
CA SER A 165 -9.48 -10.33 0.17
C SER A 165 -10.01 -11.20 1.30
N VAL A 166 -9.15 -12.08 1.81
CA VAL A 166 -9.37 -12.95 2.97
C VAL A 166 -8.52 -12.53 4.18
N GLY A 167 -7.59 -11.60 4.00
CA GLY A 167 -6.77 -10.97 5.03
C GLY A 167 -6.18 -9.66 4.55
N ARG A 168 -5.84 -8.78 5.49
CA ARG A 168 -5.18 -7.50 5.21
C ARG A 168 -4.25 -7.13 6.35
N ALA A 169 -3.01 -6.85 6.04
CA ALA A 169 -2.04 -6.28 6.96
C ALA A 169 -1.66 -4.87 6.51
N ILE A 170 -1.53 -3.93 7.43
CA ILE A 170 -1.19 -2.54 7.15
C ILE A 170 -0.02 -2.14 8.03
N ALA A 171 1.03 -1.60 7.41
CA ALA A 171 2.08 -0.82 8.06
C ALA A 171 2.05 0.58 7.45
N TRP A 172 2.33 1.61 8.25
CA TRP A 172 2.25 2.97 7.79
C TRP A 172 3.38 3.84 8.34
N GLY A 173 3.70 4.86 7.62
CA GLY A 173 4.58 5.93 8.08
C GLY A 173 4.01 7.29 7.68
N TRP A 174 4.66 8.37 8.07
CA TRP A 174 4.25 9.72 7.74
C TRP A 174 5.45 10.58 7.41
N THR A 175 5.21 11.64 6.64
CA THR A 175 6.19 12.71 6.43
C THR A 175 5.51 14.04 6.20
N GLU A 176 6.25 15.13 6.30
CA GLU A 176 5.80 16.51 6.14
C GLU A 176 6.87 17.31 5.40
N THR A 177 6.46 18.06 4.37
CA THR A 177 7.31 19.05 3.72
C THR A 177 7.09 20.43 4.37
N LYS A 178 8.14 21.01 4.94
CA LYS A 178 8.11 22.32 5.64
C LYS A 178 8.17 23.47 4.65
#